data_72e7779bec5be46888885be8d87f7933
#
_entry.id   72e7779bec5be46888885be8d87f7933
#
_cell.length_a   1.000
_cell.length_b   1.000
_cell.length_c   1.000
_cell.angle_alpha   90.00
_cell.angle_beta   90.00
_cell.angle_gamma   90.00
#
_symmetry.space_group_name_H-M   'P 1'
#
loop_
_entity.id
_entity.type
_entity.pdbx_description
1 polymer ?
#
loop_
_entity_poly.entity_id
_entity_poly.type
_entity_poly.pdbx_seq_one_letter_code
_entity_poly.pdbx_strand_id
1 'polypeptide(L)'
;RFKIRINCDIRNTQSQIVRILGIGSREAKGESHKQRIVADVGWQNLEGFDLLGPDIAKPDRCREGNENDYEYIRVFHGVPKMGLELTEGVIPAETNLVPRGVSFTKGCYTGQELVARLDSRGNNVAKHLRKISSSGTCVVGSEITVEGKKVGVVTSAVPSGDGSIGLGYVSRSLEIPGIAEIDGFSASITSASD
;
A
#
# COMPACT_ATOMS: atom_id res chain seq x y z
N ARG A 1 16.68 36.30 -5.23
CA ARG A 1 17.23 35.14 -4.48
C ARG A 1 16.65 35.18 -3.08
N PHE A 2 15.66 34.33 -2.82
CA PHE A 2 15.16 34.13 -1.45
C PHE A 2 16.14 33.21 -0.71
N LYS A 3 16.83 33.71 0.32
CA LYS A 3 17.59 32.91 1.27
C LYS A 3 16.66 32.52 2.41
N ILE A 4 16.06 31.32 2.34
CA ILE A 4 15.42 30.73 3.51
C ILE A 4 16.55 30.24 4.42
N ARG A 5 16.77 30.90 5.56
CA ARG A 5 17.65 30.40 6.62
C ARG A 5 16.85 29.50 7.51
N ILE A 6 16.94 28.20 7.28
CA ILE A 6 16.43 27.20 8.20
C ILE A 6 17.66 26.61 8.92
N ASN A 7 17.74 26.79 10.25
CA ASN A 7 18.66 26.03 11.06
C ASN A 7 18.05 24.64 11.24
N CYS A 8 18.57 23.65 10.53
CA CYS A 8 18.15 22.27 10.61
C CYS A 8 19.32 21.41 11.08
N ASP A 9 19.16 20.71 12.19
CA ASP A 9 20.11 19.72 12.69
C ASP A 9 19.58 18.34 12.31
N ILE A 10 20.26 17.68 11.36
CA ILE A 10 19.87 16.34 10.89
C ILE A 10 20.78 15.34 11.60
N ARG A 11 20.20 14.48 12.41
CA ARG A 11 20.92 13.42 13.15
C ARG A 11 20.40 12.06 12.72
N ASN A 12 21.31 11.13 12.49
CA ASN A 12 20.99 9.73 12.38
C ASN A 12 20.65 9.19 13.76
N THR A 13 19.44 8.66 13.93
CA THR A 13 19.03 7.98 15.15
C THR A 13 18.67 6.54 14.83
N GLN A 14 19.07 5.60 15.68
CA GLN A 14 18.55 4.24 15.64
C GLN A 14 17.27 4.21 16.49
N SER A 15 16.15 3.91 15.85
CA SER A 15 14.85 3.83 16.52
C SER A 15 14.16 2.52 16.13
N GLN A 16 13.45 1.94 17.07
CA GLN A 16 12.54 0.83 16.81
C GLN A 16 11.22 1.37 16.29
N ILE A 17 10.57 0.58 15.43
CA ILE A 17 9.20 0.83 14.98
C ILE A 17 8.37 -0.38 15.38
N VAL A 18 7.33 -0.14 16.16
CA VAL A 18 6.30 -1.14 16.46
C VAL A 18 5.01 -0.68 15.80
N ARG A 19 4.53 -1.47 14.85
CA ARG A 19 3.28 -1.21 14.14
C ARG A 19 2.15 -1.98 14.80
N ILE A 20 1.06 -1.31 15.10
CA ILE A 20 -0.14 -1.87 15.71
C ILE A 20 -1.29 -1.69 14.73
N LEU A 21 -1.91 -2.79 14.35
CA LEU A 21 -2.97 -2.82 13.35
C LEU A 21 -4.21 -3.53 13.90
N GLY A 22 -5.37 -3.10 13.45
CA GLY A 22 -6.64 -3.77 13.69
C GLY A 22 -7.57 -3.07 14.67
N ILE A 23 -8.71 -3.70 14.89
CA ILE A 23 -9.79 -3.21 15.77
C ILE A 23 -9.26 -3.05 17.20
N GLY A 24 -9.56 -1.91 17.82
CA GLY A 24 -9.10 -1.60 19.18
C GLY A 24 -7.67 -1.05 19.25
N SER A 25 -6.99 -0.85 18.12
CA SER A 25 -5.65 -0.24 18.12
C SER A 25 -5.63 1.15 18.76
N ARG A 26 -6.72 1.93 18.63
CA ARG A 26 -6.85 3.26 19.25
C ARG A 26 -6.78 3.24 20.77
N GLU A 27 -7.29 2.19 21.39
CA GLU A 27 -7.25 2.00 22.84
C GLU A 27 -5.82 1.77 23.33
N ALA A 28 -5.01 1.05 22.55
CA ALA A 28 -3.59 0.84 22.83
C ALA A 28 -2.73 2.13 22.68
N LYS A 29 -3.24 3.12 21.93
CA LYS A 29 -2.58 4.43 21.75
C LYS A 29 -2.47 5.22 23.06
N GLY A 30 -3.43 5.06 23.98
CA GLY A 30 -3.48 5.77 25.27
C GLY A 30 -2.41 5.36 26.29
N GLU A 31 -1.76 4.20 26.11
CA GLU A 31 -0.71 3.69 27.01
C GLU A 31 0.70 4.24 26.69
N SER A 32 0.78 5.25 25.86
CA SER A 32 2.02 5.81 25.30
C SER A 32 2.86 6.57 26.34
N HIS A 33 4.10 6.16 26.52
CA HIS A 33 5.10 6.85 27.33
C HIS A 33 5.67 8.10 26.64
N LYS A 34 6.15 9.06 27.44
CA LYS A 34 6.55 10.45 27.07
C LYS A 34 7.67 10.62 26.03
N GLN A 35 8.26 9.56 25.49
CA GLN A 35 9.41 9.62 24.55
C GLN A 35 9.14 8.97 23.20
N ARG A 36 7.88 8.76 22.83
CA ARG A 36 7.52 8.08 21.57
C ARG A 36 6.86 9.04 20.59
N ILE A 37 7.19 8.86 19.32
CA ILE A 37 6.40 9.43 18.23
C ILE A 37 5.29 8.42 17.90
N VAL A 38 4.06 8.87 17.87
CA VAL A 38 2.90 8.07 17.45
C VAL A 38 2.42 8.63 16.12
N ALA A 39 2.44 7.80 15.09
CA ALA A 39 2.00 8.15 13.76
C ALA A 39 0.89 7.21 13.29
N ASP A 40 -0.22 7.74 12.82
CA ASP A 40 -1.27 6.91 12.24
C ASP A 40 -0.76 6.25 10.96
N VAL A 41 -1.01 4.94 10.77
CA VAL A 41 -0.55 4.21 9.58
C VAL A 41 -1.22 4.70 8.30
N GLY A 42 -2.40 5.32 8.42
CA GLY A 42 -3.14 5.91 7.31
C GLY A 42 -3.56 4.89 6.24
N TRP A 43 -3.66 3.61 6.55
CA TRP A 43 -4.16 2.61 5.61
C TRP A 43 -5.68 2.73 5.51
N GLN A 44 -6.19 2.53 4.31
CA GLN A 44 -7.61 2.62 4.07
C GLN A 44 -8.35 1.47 4.74
N ASN A 45 -9.47 1.78 5.40
CA ASN A 45 -10.31 0.81 6.09
C ASN A 45 -9.58 -0.04 7.14
N LEU A 46 -8.45 0.46 7.67
CA LEU A 46 -7.71 -0.19 8.75
C LEU A 46 -7.29 0.82 9.79
N GLU A 47 -7.71 0.61 11.02
CA GLU A 47 -7.19 1.35 12.16
C GLU A 47 -5.80 0.85 12.52
N GLY A 48 -4.90 1.77 12.82
CA GLY A 48 -3.57 1.40 13.24
C GLY A 48 -2.65 2.60 13.40
N PHE A 49 -1.56 2.38 14.10
CA PHE A 49 -0.53 3.40 14.30
C PHE A 49 0.87 2.77 14.45
N ASP A 50 1.86 3.57 14.16
CA ASP A 50 3.26 3.25 14.40
C ASP A 50 3.73 3.94 15.68
N LEU A 51 4.42 3.19 16.52
CA LEU A 51 5.19 3.70 17.64
C LEU A 51 6.66 3.75 17.24
N LEU A 52 7.28 4.93 17.32
CA LEU A 52 8.69 5.11 17.02
C LEU A 52 9.44 5.59 18.27
N GLY A 53 10.55 4.96 18.59
CA GLY A 53 11.37 5.33 19.75
C GLY A 53 12.51 4.34 20.01
N PRO A 54 13.40 4.64 21.00
CA PRO A 54 14.54 3.78 21.31
C PRO A 54 14.15 2.45 21.97
N ASP A 55 13.14 2.47 22.84
CA ASP A 55 12.69 1.29 23.60
C ASP A 55 11.16 1.24 23.57
N ILE A 56 10.61 0.43 22.67
CA ILE A 56 9.18 0.31 22.53
C ILE A 56 8.72 -1.07 22.99
N ALA A 57 8.04 -1.10 24.10
CA ALA A 57 7.36 -2.31 24.55
C ALA A 57 6.06 -2.49 23.76
N LYS A 58 5.75 -3.74 23.43
CA LYS A 58 4.45 -4.13 22.86
C LYS A 58 3.34 -3.85 23.90
N PRO A 59 2.25 -3.17 23.56
CA PRO A 59 1.11 -3.03 24.46
C PRO A 59 0.53 -4.39 24.85
N ASP A 60 0.14 -4.55 26.11
CA ASP A 60 -0.29 -5.85 26.68
C ASP A 60 -1.48 -6.47 25.96
N ARG A 61 -2.38 -5.64 25.41
CA ARG A 61 -3.58 -6.08 24.68
C ARG A 61 -3.32 -6.48 23.22
N CYS A 62 -2.07 -6.35 22.74
CA CYS A 62 -1.73 -6.65 21.37
C CYS A 62 -1.13 -8.05 21.24
N ARG A 63 -1.66 -8.85 20.32
CA ARG A 63 -1.01 -10.10 19.88
C ARG A 63 0.21 -9.73 19.02
N GLU A 64 1.30 -10.43 19.20
CA GLU A 64 2.43 -10.36 18.31
C GLU A 64 2.08 -11.06 16.99
N GLY A 65 2.28 -10.36 15.88
CA GLY A 65 2.14 -10.90 14.53
C GLY A 65 3.50 -11.24 13.94
N ASN A 66 3.50 -12.11 12.94
CA ASN A 66 4.67 -12.43 12.13
C ASN A 66 4.58 -11.75 10.76
N GLU A 67 5.60 -11.98 9.91
CA GLU A 67 5.64 -11.38 8.57
C GLU A 67 4.47 -11.83 7.67
N ASN A 68 4.00 -13.06 7.78
CA ASN A 68 2.87 -13.54 7.01
C ASN A 68 1.56 -12.87 7.44
N ASP A 69 1.36 -12.64 8.74
CA ASP A 69 0.23 -11.86 9.26
C ASP A 69 0.25 -10.44 8.68
N TYR A 70 1.43 -9.82 8.65
CA TYR A 70 1.61 -8.48 8.09
C TYR A 70 1.34 -8.44 6.58
N GLU A 71 1.90 -9.38 5.81
CA GLU A 71 1.69 -9.45 4.36
C GLU A 71 0.21 -9.72 4.03
N TYR A 72 -0.46 -10.58 4.79
CA TYR A 72 -1.89 -10.82 4.62
C TYR A 72 -2.70 -9.52 4.80
N ILE A 73 -2.48 -8.81 5.91
CA ILE A 73 -3.20 -7.55 6.21
C ILE A 73 -2.89 -6.49 5.13
N ARG A 74 -1.62 -6.36 4.74
CA ARG A 74 -1.19 -5.41 3.71
C ARG A 74 -1.90 -5.65 2.38
N VAL A 75 -1.89 -6.90 1.90
CA VAL A 75 -2.50 -7.30 0.62
C VAL A 75 -4.01 -7.15 0.69
N PHE A 76 -4.64 -7.59 1.78
CA PHE A 76 -6.08 -7.46 1.99
C PHE A 76 -6.55 -6.01 1.93
N HIS A 77 -5.78 -5.07 2.50
CA HIS A 77 -6.08 -3.64 2.47
C HIS A 77 -5.52 -2.91 1.25
N GLY A 78 -4.99 -3.61 0.26
CA GLY A 78 -4.52 -3.00 -0.99
C GLY A 78 -3.30 -2.09 -0.84
N VAL A 79 -2.46 -2.30 0.19
CA VAL A 79 -1.32 -1.44 0.48
C VAL A 79 -0.08 -1.88 -0.29
N PRO A 80 0.46 -1.04 -1.20
CA PRO A 80 1.65 -1.37 -1.96
C PRO A 80 2.91 -1.35 -1.09
N LYS A 81 3.91 -2.18 -1.46
CA LYS A 81 5.20 -2.32 -0.80
C LYS A 81 6.34 -1.88 -1.71
N MET A 82 7.32 -1.19 -1.13
CA MET A 82 8.57 -0.87 -1.84
C MET A 82 9.28 -2.15 -2.28
N GLY A 83 9.76 -2.13 -3.52
CA GLY A 83 10.45 -3.27 -4.14
C GLY A 83 9.52 -4.32 -4.78
N LEU A 84 8.20 -4.25 -4.53
CA LEU A 84 7.18 -5.09 -5.17
C LEU A 84 6.27 -4.24 -6.08
N GLU A 85 5.31 -3.54 -5.52
CA GLU A 85 4.42 -2.65 -6.28
C GLU A 85 5.08 -1.29 -6.56
N LEU A 86 5.87 -0.78 -5.63
CA LEU A 86 6.56 0.50 -5.76
C LEU A 86 7.99 0.27 -6.20
N THR A 87 8.18 0.17 -7.51
CA THR A 87 9.49 -0.04 -8.15
C THR A 87 9.86 1.15 -9.01
N GLU A 88 11.10 1.18 -9.50
CA GLU A 88 11.56 2.19 -10.44
C GLU A 88 10.67 2.23 -11.69
N GLY A 89 10.30 3.43 -12.12
CA GLY A 89 9.46 3.64 -13.30
C GLY A 89 7.95 3.55 -13.04
N VAL A 90 7.50 3.15 -11.85
CA VAL A 90 6.08 3.18 -11.50
C VAL A 90 5.61 4.62 -11.29
N ILE A 91 4.52 4.97 -11.92
CA ILE A 91 3.92 6.31 -11.85
C ILE A 91 2.98 6.36 -10.62
N PRO A 92 3.04 7.39 -9.76
CA PRO A 92 2.17 7.50 -8.57
C PRO A 92 0.68 7.30 -8.86
N ALA A 93 0.18 7.78 -9.99
CA ALA A 93 -1.22 7.59 -10.41
C ALA A 93 -1.61 6.12 -10.66
N GLU A 94 -0.64 5.24 -10.96
CA GLU A 94 -0.89 3.80 -11.13
C GLU A 94 -1.12 3.09 -9.80
N THR A 95 -0.62 3.64 -8.70
CA THR A 95 -0.56 2.98 -7.38
C THR A 95 -1.76 3.26 -6.47
N ASN A 96 -2.67 4.14 -6.88
CA ASN A 96 -3.76 4.70 -6.07
C ASN A 96 -3.29 5.48 -4.81
N LEU A 97 -2.01 5.85 -4.73
CA LEU A 97 -1.46 6.59 -3.59
C LEU A 97 -1.54 8.12 -3.72
N VAL A 98 -1.90 8.65 -4.90
CA VAL A 98 -1.94 10.10 -5.14
C VAL A 98 -2.74 10.85 -4.07
N PRO A 99 -3.98 10.43 -3.70
CA PRO A 99 -4.77 11.15 -2.70
C PRO A 99 -4.13 11.18 -1.30
N ARG A 100 -3.24 10.23 -1.01
CA ARG A 100 -2.63 10.04 0.32
C ARG A 100 -1.15 10.43 0.37
N GLY A 101 -0.45 10.29 -0.74
CA GLY A 101 1.01 10.48 -0.80
C GLY A 101 1.44 11.77 -1.48
N VAL A 102 0.53 12.50 -2.14
CA VAL A 102 0.84 13.71 -2.90
C VAL A 102 0.15 14.93 -2.31
N SER A 103 0.92 16.01 -2.13
CA SER A 103 0.38 17.32 -1.79
C SER A 103 0.45 18.24 -3.01
N PHE A 104 -0.67 18.79 -3.44
CA PHE A 104 -0.75 19.77 -4.53
C PHE A 104 -0.58 21.22 -4.05
N THR A 105 -0.50 21.43 -2.73
CA THR A 105 -0.42 22.78 -2.13
C THR A 105 0.93 23.09 -1.50
N LYS A 106 1.82 22.09 -1.32
CA LYS A 106 3.17 22.33 -0.83
C LYS A 106 4.11 22.86 -1.92
N GLY A 107 5.27 23.36 -1.52
CA GLY A 107 6.33 23.81 -2.45
C GLY A 107 6.83 22.69 -3.36
N CYS A 108 7.67 23.06 -4.34
CA CYS A 108 8.17 22.17 -5.40
C CYS A 108 8.85 20.91 -4.88
N TYR A 109 8.68 19.80 -5.61
CA TYR A 109 9.32 18.52 -5.36
C TYR A 109 9.68 17.81 -6.67
N THR A 110 10.60 16.86 -6.62
CA THR A 110 11.02 16.08 -7.77
C THR A 110 9.85 15.26 -8.33
N GLY A 111 9.63 15.34 -9.66
CA GLY A 111 8.52 14.63 -10.33
C GLY A 111 7.17 15.35 -10.30
N GLN A 112 7.06 16.53 -9.68
CA GLN A 112 5.83 17.31 -9.58
C GLN A 112 5.16 17.57 -10.94
N GLU A 113 5.92 17.85 -11.99
CA GLU A 113 5.36 18.12 -13.32
C GLU A 113 4.55 16.96 -13.88
N LEU A 114 5.10 15.74 -13.77
CA LEU A 114 4.39 14.52 -14.22
C LEU A 114 3.11 14.30 -13.41
N VAL A 115 3.20 14.42 -12.10
CA VAL A 115 2.06 14.21 -11.20
C VAL A 115 0.95 15.23 -11.48
N ALA A 116 1.30 16.53 -11.55
CA ALA A 116 0.33 17.61 -11.82
C ALA A 116 -0.30 17.47 -13.23
N ARG A 117 0.50 17.08 -14.23
CA ARG A 117 0.00 16.87 -15.59
C ARG A 117 -0.97 15.69 -15.69
N LEU A 118 -0.69 14.60 -14.98
CA LEU A 118 -1.60 13.44 -14.94
C LEU A 118 -2.88 13.78 -14.19
N ASP A 119 -2.77 14.45 -13.05
CA ASP A 119 -3.91 14.87 -12.25
C ASP A 119 -4.86 15.78 -13.06
N SER A 120 -4.32 16.81 -13.74
CA SER A 120 -5.10 17.70 -14.59
C SER A 120 -5.80 17.02 -15.79
N ARG A 121 -5.35 15.79 -16.14
CA ARG A 121 -5.93 14.95 -17.21
C ARG A 121 -6.75 13.78 -16.67
N GLY A 122 -7.18 13.84 -15.39
CA GLY A 122 -8.00 12.81 -14.76
C GLY A 122 -7.25 11.53 -14.41
N ASN A 123 -5.93 11.60 -14.16
CA ASN A 123 -5.09 10.46 -13.76
C ASN A 123 -5.19 9.25 -14.73
N ASN A 124 -5.30 9.54 -16.03
CA ASN A 124 -5.48 8.53 -17.07
C ASN A 124 -4.16 7.81 -17.38
N VAL A 125 -3.91 6.71 -16.68
CA VAL A 125 -2.72 5.86 -16.86
C VAL A 125 -3.09 4.53 -17.54
N ALA A 126 -2.09 3.81 -18.06
CA ALA A 126 -2.31 2.58 -18.82
C ALA A 126 -2.76 1.40 -17.96
N LYS A 127 -2.33 1.38 -16.72
CA LYS A 127 -2.59 0.30 -15.75
C LYS A 127 -2.81 0.88 -14.36
N HIS A 128 -3.48 0.13 -13.51
CA HIS A 128 -3.69 0.49 -12.10
C HIS A 128 -3.41 -0.69 -11.19
N LEU A 129 -2.94 -0.40 -9.99
CA LEU A 129 -2.87 -1.40 -8.93
C LEU A 129 -4.29 -1.82 -8.53
N ARG A 130 -4.52 -3.14 -8.46
CA ARG A 130 -5.82 -3.75 -8.17
C ARG A 130 -5.70 -4.80 -7.10
N LYS A 131 -6.77 -5.04 -6.36
CA LYS A 131 -6.93 -6.22 -5.51
C LYS A 131 -7.41 -7.39 -6.34
N ILE A 132 -6.92 -8.56 -5.97
CA ILE A 132 -7.17 -9.84 -6.61
C ILE A 132 -7.73 -10.78 -5.55
N SER A 133 -8.80 -11.48 -5.87
CA SER A 133 -9.30 -12.61 -5.08
C SER A 133 -9.46 -13.80 -6.02
N SER A 134 -8.57 -14.78 -5.92
CA SER A 134 -8.52 -15.98 -6.76
C SER A 134 -9.15 -17.18 -6.05
N SER A 135 -9.88 -17.99 -6.80
CA SER A 135 -10.46 -19.25 -6.32
C SER A 135 -9.41 -20.37 -6.10
N GLY A 136 -8.18 -20.14 -6.54
CA GLY A 136 -7.07 -21.07 -6.35
C GLY A 136 -5.78 -20.32 -6.00
N THR A 137 -4.67 -21.07 -5.98
CA THR A 137 -3.35 -20.51 -5.68
C THR A 137 -2.88 -19.64 -6.84
N CYS A 138 -2.55 -18.38 -6.56
CA CYS A 138 -1.83 -17.52 -7.50
C CYS A 138 -0.43 -17.18 -6.96
N VAL A 139 0.51 -16.96 -7.86
CA VAL A 139 1.92 -16.72 -7.55
C VAL A 139 2.33 -15.33 -8.04
N VAL A 140 3.28 -14.73 -7.37
CA VAL A 140 3.89 -13.47 -7.85
C VAL A 140 4.52 -13.70 -9.22
N GLY A 141 4.19 -12.84 -10.19
CA GLY A 141 4.61 -12.94 -11.57
C GLY A 141 3.61 -13.64 -12.49
N SER A 142 2.57 -14.30 -11.95
CA SER A 142 1.50 -14.91 -12.77
C SER A 142 0.80 -13.85 -13.63
N GLU A 143 0.46 -14.26 -14.83
CA GLU A 143 -0.29 -13.42 -15.77
C GLU A 143 -1.77 -13.38 -15.40
N ILE A 144 -2.34 -12.20 -15.46
CA ILE A 144 -3.79 -11.98 -15.34
C ILE A 144 -4.33 -11.92 -16.77
N THR A 145 -5.25 -12.80 -17.11
CA THR A 145 -5.78 -12.91 -18.46
C THR A 145 -7.29 -12.77 -18.49
N VAL A 146 -7.80 -12.23 -19.60
CA VAL A 146 -9.23 -12.19 -19.95
C VAL A 146 -9.37 -12.69 -21.36
N GLU A 147 -10.17 -13.74 -21.58
CA GLU A 147 -10.33 -14.40 -22.89
C GLU A 147 -8.98 -14.77 -23.54
N GLY A 148 -8.05 -15.27 -22.71
CA GLY A 148 -6.70 -15.67 -23.15
C GLY A 148 -5.75 -14.49 -23.47
N LYS A 149 -6.18 -13.24 -23.29
CA LYS A 149 -5.33 -12.06 -23.50
C LYS A 149 -4.79 -11.55 -22.16
N LYS A 150 -3.50 -11.32 -22.10
CA LYS A 150 -2.85 -10.73 -20.93
C LYS A 150 -3.34 -9.32 -20.69
N VAL A 151 -3.89 -9.07 -19.51
CA VAL A 151 -4.35 -7.75 -19.05
C VAL A 151 -3.57 -7.26 -17.82
N GLY A 152 -2.74 -8.09 -17.21
CA GLY A 152 -1.99 -7.69 -16.02
C GLY A 152 -0.99 -8.72 -15.53
N VAL A 153 -0.40 -8.42 -14.38
CA VAL A 153 0.56 -9.29 -13.67
C VAL A 153 0.36 -9.18 -12.16
N VAL A 154 0.40 -10.31 -11.47
CA VAL A 154 0.37 -10.40 -10.00
C VAL A 154 1.70 -9.92 -9.42
N THR A 155 1.66 -9.00 -8.47
CA THR A 155 2.86 -8.44 -7.80
C THR A 155 3.00 -8.91 -6.35
N SER A 156 1.88 -9.21 -5.69
CA SER A 156 1.85 -9.82 -4.35
C SER A 156 0.74 -10.85 -4.30
N ALA A 157 0.98 -11.95 -3.59
CA ALA A 157 -0.02 -12.99 -3.38
C ALA A 157 0.17 -13.63 -2.00
N VAL A 158 -0.93 -13.89 -1.31
CA VAL A 158 -0.96 -14.61 -0.01
C VAL A 158 -2.13 -15.57 0.02
N PRO A 159 -2.00 -16.72 0.69
CA PRO A 159 -3.11 -17.66 0.85
C PRO A 159 -4.29 -17.03 1.61
N SER A 160 -5.52 -17.37 1.22
CA SER A 160 -6.75 -16.92 1.88
C SER A 160 -7.86 -17.96 1.70
N GLY A 161 -8.20 -18.68 2.76
CA GLY A 161 -9.13 -19.80 2.68
C GLY A 161 -8.61 -20.86 1.72
N ASP A 162 -9.47 -21.34 0.81
CA ASP A 162 -9.12 -22.34 -0.21
C ASP A 162 -8.43 -21.73 -1.46
N GLY A 163 -8.26 -20.40 -1.49
CA GLY A 163 -7.69 -19.67 -2.61
C GLY A 163 -6.57 -18.72 -2.20
N SER A 164 -6.49 -17.59 -2.89
CA SER A 164 -5.48 -16.55 -2.63
C SER A 164 -6.06 -15.17 -2.78
N ILE A 165 -5.54 -14.23 -2.02
CA ILE A 165 -5.67 -12.80 -2.30
C ILE A 165 -4.35 -12.24 -2.79
N GLY A 166 -4.41 -11.20 -3.61
CA GLY A 166 -3.21 -10.61 -4.20
C GLY A 166 -3.36 -9.15 -4.56
N LEU A 167 -2.24 -8.58 -4.96
CA LEU A 167 -2.18 -7.29 -5.65
C LEU A 167 -1.56 -7.50 -7.03
N GLY A 168 -1.94 -6.67 -7.98
CA GLY A 168 -1.38 -6.72 -9.32
C GLY A 168 -1.66 -5.45 -10.11
N TYR A 169 -0.80 -5.19 -11.08
CA TYR A 169 -1.05 -4.13 -12.04
C TYR A 169 -1.91 -4.66 -13.18
N VAL A 170 -3.06 -4.07 -13.37
CA VAL A 170 -4.05 -4.46 -14.37
C VAL A 170 -4.33 -3.32 -15.32
N SER A 171 -4.40 -3.62 -16.61
CA SER A 171 -4.75 -2.66 -17.66
C SER A 171 -6.07 -1.96 -17.36
N ARG A 172 -6.12 -0.67 -17.67
CA ARG A 172 -7.36 0.12 -17.57
C ARG A 172 -8.46 -0.36 -18.50
N SER A 173 -8.15 -1.22 -19.48
CA SER A 173 -9.15 -1.78 -20.39
C SER A 173 -10.08 -2.80 -19.73
N LEU A 174 -9.68 -3.34 -18.57
CA LEU A 174 -10.56 -4.19 -17.76
C LEU A 174 -11.47 -3.28 -16.91
N GLU A 175 -12.76 -3.39 -17.13
CA GLU A 175 -13.75 -2.77 -16.26
C GLU A 175 -13.74 -3.44 -14.89
N ILE A 176 -13.87 -2.65 -13.82
CA ILE A 176 -13.88 -3.13 -12.45
C ILE A 176 -15.16 -2.74 -11.71
N PRO A 177 -15.71 -3.64 -10.87
CA PRO A 177 -15.25 -5.00 -10.61
C PRO A 177 -15.33 -5.88 -11.86
N GLY A 178 -14.32 -6.74 -12.07
CA GLY A 178 -14.22 -7.60 -13.23
C GLY A 178 -13.76 -9.01 -12.86
N ILE A 179 -13.92 -9.94 -13.79
CA ILE A 179 -13.44 -11.31 -13.65
C ILE A 179 -12.32 -11.54 -14.65
N ALA A 180 -11.28 -12.21 -14.17
CA ALA A 180 -10.11 -12.60 -14.95
C ALA A 180 -9.72 -14.05 -14.61
N GLU A 181 -8.74 -14.59 -15.31
CA GLU A 181 -8.14 -15.89 -15.04
C GLU A 181 -6.67 -15.70 -14.66
N ILE A 182 -6.22 -16.46 -13.65
CA ILE A 182 -4.84 -16.50 -13.18
C ILE A 182 -4.49 -17.97 -12.95
N ASP A 183 -3.47 -18.48 -13.66
CA ASP A 183 -3.00 -19.86 -13.55
C ASP A 183 -4.13 -20.92 -13.68
N GLY A 184 -5.15 -20.65 -14.51
CA GLY A 184 -6.32 -21.52 -14.73
C GLY A 184 -7.43 -21.37 -13.68
N PHE A 185 -7.30 -20.46 -12.71
CA PHE A 185 -8.32 -20.20 -11.70
C PHE A 185 -9.05 -18.88 -11.97
N SER A 186 -10.34 -18.87 -11.69
CA SER A 186 -11.13 -17.63 -11.73
C SER A 186 -10.71 -16.66 -10.65
N ALA A 187 -10.55 -15.41 -11.00
CA ALA A 187 -10.15 -14.34 -10.08
C ALA A 187 -11.06 -13.11 -10.24
N SER A 188 -11.53 -12.59 -9.13
CA SER A 188 -12.21 -11.29 -9.05
C SER A 188 -11.18 -10.18 -8.93
N ILE A 189 -11.31 -9.15 -9.74
CA ILE A 189 -10.45 -7.96 -9.77
C ILE A 189 -11.27 -6.76 -9.30
N THR A 190 -10.79 -6.08 -8.26
CA THR A 190 -11.47 -4.92 -7.67
C THR A 190 -10.52 -3.74 -7.50
N SER A 191 -11.05 -2.58 -7.12
CA SER A 191 -10.23 -1.42 -6.78
C SER A 191 -9.32 -1.73 -5.57
N ALA A 192 -8.08 -1.29 -5.59
CA ALA A 192 -7.23 -1.36 -4.41
C ALA A 192 -7.61 -0.32 -3.34
N SER A 193 -8.52 0.60 -3.69
CA SER A 193 -8.99 1.67 -2.79
C SER A 193 -10.31 1.33 -2.08
N ASP A 194 -10.92 0.17 -2.39
CA ASP A 194 -12.23 -0.23 -1.80
C ASP A 194 -12.04 -1.14 -0.56
#